data_218671a905e44638d27b5268f03529a2
#
_entry.id   218671a905e44638d27b5268f03529a2
#
_cell.length_a   1.000
_cell.length_b   1.000
_cell.length_c   1.000
_cell.angle_alpha   90.00
_cell.angle_beta   90.00
_cell.angle_gamma   90.00
#
_symmetry.space_group_name_H-M   'P 1'
#
loop_
_entity.id
_entity.type
_entity.pdbx_description
1 polymer ?
#
loop_
_entity_poly.entity_id
_entity_poly.type
_entity_poly.pdbx_seq_one_letter_code
_entity_poly.pdbx_strand_id
1 'polypeptide(L)'
;AVGRSRDPTHGGVRASLAKSATLMINELVRTYPMIAFHGASQRLAVGTPDGFIVMYDLKSGTRMYVLDGHKRAVTACTFSPDGRRFLSMSLDEQVVLLWRLHGGFMDMFRPTSATTHTYRTIELHLGAAAQLSPIDTLRHVSFEWHDEHSVRLGIGHAHVNVGVV
;
A
#
# COMPACT_ATOMS: atom_id res chain seq x y z
N ALA A 1 46.20 -18.69 17.63
CA ALA A 1 45.32 -17.83 16.80
C ALA A 1 44.44 -18.74 15.95
N VAL A 2 43.18 -18.87 16.32
CA VAL A 2 42.19 -19.66 15.55
C VAL A 2 41.46 -18.70 14.66
N GLY A 3 41.77 -18.71 13.35
CA GLY A 3 41.09 -17.99 12.33
C GLY A 3 39.67 -18.52 12.16
N ARG A 4 38.66 -17.68 12.45
CA ARG A 4 37.28 -17.98 12.08
C ARG A 4 37.16 -17.84 10.55
N SER A 5 37.09 -18.94 9.84
CA SER A 5 36.68 -19.05 8.46
C SER A 5 35.24 -18.50 8.35
N ARG A 6 35.06 -17.37 7.67
CA ARG A 6 33.73 -16.90 7.26
C ARG A 6 33.31 -17.76 6.08
N ASP A 7 32.28 -18.58 6.31
CA ASP A 7 31.69 -19.44 5.29
C ASP A 7 30.99 -18.57 4.24
N PRO A 8 31.44 -18.53 2.96
CA PRO A 8 30.87 -17.65 1.93
C PRO A 8 29.49 -18.08 1.42
N THR A 9 29.02 -19.27 1.82
CA THR A 9 27.78 -19.86 1.30
C THR A 9 26.50 -19.26 1.89
N HIS A 10 26.53 -18.80 3.14
CA HIS A 10 25.36 -18.21 3.80
C HIS A 10 24.91 -16.85 3.22
N GLY A 11 25.85 -16.06 2.71
CA GLY A 11 25.53 -14.76 2.12
C GLY A 11 24.77 -14.89 0.79
N GLY A 12 25.17 -15.85 -0.05
CA GLY A 12 24.54 -16.09 -1.35
C GLY A 12 23.09 -16.60 -1.24
N VAL A 13 22.84 -17.51 -0.30
CA VAL A 13 21.48 -18.06 -0.07
C VAL A 13 20.52 -16.98 0.44
N ARG A 14 20.95 -16.17 1.40
CA ARG A 14 20.12 -15.06 1.93
C ARG A 14 19.80 -14.01 0.87
N ALA A 15 20.75 -13.65 0.04
CA ALA A 15 20.54 -12.71 -1.07
C ALA A 15 19.58 -13.28 -2.12
N SER A 16 19.68 -14.55 -2.44
CA SER A 16 18.78 -15.25 -3.37
C SER A 16 17.35 -15.32 -2.84
N LEU A 17 17.16 -15.65 -1.56
CA LEU A 17 15.84 -15.69 -0.91
C LEU A 17 15.20 -14.29 -0.86
N ALA A 18 15.96 -13.25 -0.53
CA ALA A 18 15.47 -11.87 -0.54
C ALA A 18 15.03 -11.42 -1.93
N LYS A 19 15.78 -11.78 -2.98
CA LYS A 19 15.44 -11.49 -4.36
C LYS A 19 14.15 -12.22 -4.79
N SER A 20 14.00 -13.50 -4.44
CA SER A 20 12.78 -14.27 -4.70
C SER A 20 11.56 -13.65 -3.99
N ALA A 21 11.68 -13.29 -2.72
CA ALA A 21 10.62 -12.64 -1.96
C ALA A 21 10.19 -11.32 -2.60
N THR A 22 11.13 -10.50 -3.03
CA THR A 22 10.83 -9.23 -3.73
C THR A 22 10.08 -9.47 -5.04
N LEU A 23 10.44 -10.48 -5.82
CA LEU A 23 9.74 -10.83 -7.05
C LEU A 23 8.31 -11.26 -6.76
N MET A 24 8.09 -12.10 -5.74
CA MET A 24 6.75 -12.53 -5.33
C MET A 24 5.88 -11.36 -4.88
N ILE A 25 6.42 -10.44 -4.09
CA ILE A 25 5.71 -9.24 -3.64
C ILE A 25 5.32 -8.37 -4.84
N ASN A 26 6.23 -8.15 -5.78
CA ASN A 26 5.94 -7.39 -6.99
C ASN A 26 4.84 -8.02 -7.85
N GLU A 27 4.80 -9.34 -7.92
CA GLU A 27 3.74 -10.09 -8.59
C GLU A 27 2.39 -9.89 -7.90
N LEU A 28 2.34 -10.01 -6.58
CA LEU A 28 1.13 -9.77 -5.79
C LEU A 28 0.60 -8.35 -5.96
N VAL A 29 1.47 -7.35 -5.92
CA VAL A 29 1.07 -5.94 -6.11
C VAL A 29 0.51 -5.69 -7.52
N ARG A 30 1.05 -6.35 -8.54
CA ARG A 30 0.51 -6.26 -9.90
C ARG A 30 -0.84 -6.94 -10.07
N THR A 31 -1.05 -8.05 -9.35
CA THR A 31 -2.24 -8.89 -9.50
C THR A 31 -3.40 -8.38 -8.67
N TYR A 32 -3.11 -7.85 -7.48
CA TYR A 32 -4.11 -7.48 -6.47
C TYR A 32 -4.04 -5.98 -6.15
N PRO A 33 -4.95 -5.15 -6.68
CA PRO A 33 -4.94 -3.70 -6.47
C PRO A 33 -5.05 -3.27 -5.01
N MET A 34 -5.63 -4.11 -4.13
CA MET A 34 -5.73 -3.85 -2.70
C MET A 34 -4.43 -4.10 -1.93
N ILE A 35 -3.37 -4.53 -2.60
CA ILE A 35 -2.05 -4.72 -2.00
C ILE A 35 -1.10 -3.65 -2.55
N ALA A 36 -0.41 -2.95 -1.65
CA ALA A 36 0.61 -1.96 -2.02
C ALA A 36 1.92 -2.23 -1.28
N PHE A 37 3.02 -2.01 -1.97
CA PHE A 37 4.36 -2.17 -1.41
C PHE A 37 5.22 -0.94 -1.70
N HIS A 38 5.89 -0.42 -0.67
CA HIS A 38 6.86 0.65 -0.79
C HIS A 38 8.27 0.12 -0.50
N GLY A 39 9.04 -0.09 -1.58
CA GLY A 39 10.34 -0.76 -1.52
C GLY A 39 11.37 -0.04 -0.65
N ALA A 40 11.45 1.30 -0.73
CA ALA A 40 12.43 2.06 0.03
C ALA A 40 12.24 1.95 1.56
N SER A 41 10.99 1.95 2.04
CA SER A 41 10.69 1.79 3.47
C SER A 41 10.41 0.34 3.88
N GLN A 42 10.31 -0.59 2.92
CA GLN A 42 9.95 -1.99 3.14
C GLN A 42 8.58 -2.15 3.85
N ARG A 43 7.62 -1.30 3.49
CA ARG A 43 6.24 -1.36 4.02
C ARG A 43 5.33 -2.06 3.03
N LEU A 44 4.49 -2.94 3.56
CA LEU A 44 3.42 -3.61 2.83
C LEU A 44 2.08 -3.18 3.41
N ALA A 45 1.13 -2.83 2.56
CA ALA A 45 -0.25 -2.53 2.94
C ALA A 45 -1.19 -3.52 2.28
N VAL A 46 -2.18 -3.98 3.03
CA VAL A 46 -3.22 -4.91 2.57
C VAL A 46 -4.58 -4.36 2.94
N GLY A 47 -5.38 -4.03 1.93
CA GLY A 47 -6.79 -3.68 2.10
C GLY A 47 -7.66 -4.91 2.34
N THR A 48 -8.65 -4.78 3.23
CA THR A 48 -9.54 -5.87 3.62
C THR A 48 -10.97 -5.68 3.12
N PRO A 49 -11.76 -6.74 3.04
CA PRO A 49 -13.19 -6.66 2.69
C PRO A 49 -14.01 -5.85 3.70
N ASP A 50 -13.55 -5.75 4.95
CA ASP A 50 -14.23 -5.04 6.02
C ASP A 50 -13.89 -3.53 6.08
N GLY A 51 -13.07 -3.04 5.12
CA GLY A 51 -12.74 -1.61 5.03
C GLY A 51 -11.47 -1.19 5.78
N PHE A 52 -10.75 -2.12 6.38
CA PHE A 52 -9.48 -1.84 7.05
C PHE A 52 -8.30 -1.93 6.07
N ILE A 53 -7.23 -1.23 6.40
CA ILE A 53 -5.93 -1.42 5.76
C ILE A 53 -4.93 -1.84 6.83
N VAL A 54 -4.35 -3.01 6.67
CA VAL A 54 -3.33 -3.53 7.58
C VAL A 54 -1.95 -3.21 7.02
N MET A 55 -1.14 -2.56 7.83
CA MET A 55 0.20 -2.11 7.46
C MET A 55 1.25 -2.99 8.15
N TYR A 56 2.22 -3.47 7.37
CA TYR A 56 3.32 -4.31 7.84
C TYR A 56 4.67 -3.67 7.57
N ASP A 57 5.61 -3.82 8.49
CA ASP A 57 7.03 -3.59 8.26
C ASP A 57 7.69 -4.94 7.91
N LEU A 58 8.17 -5.06 6.68
CA LEU A 58 8.80 -6.29 6.21
C LEU A 58 10.25 -6.45 6.70
N LYS A 59 10.88 -5.38 7.21
CA LYS A 59 12.22 -5.48 7.82
C LYS A 59 12.16 -6.24 9.14
N SER A 60 11.17 -5.92 9.96
CA SER A 60 10.96 -6.57 11.26
C SER A 60 10.00 -7.76 11.18
N GLY A 61 9.23 -7.90 10.09
CA GLY A 61 8.19 -8.92 9.95
C GLY A 61 6.99 -8.67 10.87
N THR A 62 6.78 -7.43 11.30
CA THR A 62 5.73 -7.09 12.27
C THR A 62 4.60 -6.28 11.65
N ARG A 63 3.40 -6.42 12.21
CA ARG A 63 2.29 -5.53 11.94
C ARG A 63 2.54 -4.19 12.63
N MET A 64 2.51 -3.11 11.85
CA MET A 64 2.73 -1.76 12.36
C MET A 64 1.45 -1.19 12.98
N TYR A 65 0.41 -1.05 12.16
CA TYR A 65 -0.87 -0.48 12.57
C TYR A 65 -1.98 -0.86 11.57
N VAL A 66 -3.21 -0.54 11.95
CA VAL A 66 -4.40 -0.71 11.11
C VAL A 66 -5.01 0.67 10.87
N LEU A 67 -5.26 1.00 9.60
CA LEU A 67 -6.00 2.18 9.22
C LEU A 67 -7.48 1.82 9.13
N ASP A 68 -8.32 2.58 9.79
CA ASP A 68 -9.78 2.43 9.82
C ASP A 68 -10.42 3.71 9.26
N GLY A 69 -11.11 3.61 8.15
CA GLY A 69 -11.73 4.77 7.51
C GLY A 69 -12.78 4.43 6.45
N HIS A 70 -12.67 3.29 5.78
CA HIS A 70 -13.70 2.82 4.85
C HIS A 70 -14.77 2.02 5.58
N LYS A 71 -16.02 2.14 5.11
CA LYS A 71 -17.18 1.38 5.59
C LYS A 71 -17.45 0.14 4.76
N ARG A 72 -16.79 0.02 3.63
CA ARG A 72 -16.90 -1.08 2.65
C ARG A 72 -15.50 -1.56 2.26
N ALA A 73 -15.48 -2.65 1.50
CA ALA A 73 -14.23 -3.26 1.04
C ALA A 73 -13.25 -2.25 0.44
N VAL A 74 -11.99 -2.36 0.83
CA VAL A 74 -10.89 -1.64 0.18
C VAL A 74 -10.57 -2.35 -1.11
N THR A 75 -10.79 -1.69 -2.24
CA THR A 75 -10.64 -2.28 -3.58
C THR A 75 -9.30 -2.01 -4.23
N ALA A 76 -8.65 -0.91 -3.85
CA ALA A 76 -7.30 -0.59 -4.32
C ALA A 76 -6.57 0.31 -3.33
N CYS A 77 -5.24 0.27 -3.35
CA CYS A 77 -4.41 1.16 -2.56
C CYS A 77 -3.02 1.36 -3.17
N THR A 78 -2.35 2.43 -2.76
CA THR A 78 -0.98 2.74 -3.22
C THR A 78 -0.27 3.65 -2.24
N PHE A 79 1.06 3.52 -2.15
CA PHE A 79 1.93 4.48 -1.48
C PHE A 79 2.33 5.60 -2.45
N SER A 80 2.52 6.81 -1.93
CA SER A 80 3.24 7.83 -2.68
C SER A 80 4.71 7.44 -2.89
N PRO A 81 5.39 7.96 -3.93
CA PRO A 81 6.78 7.64 -4.20
C PRO A 81 7.73 7.90 -3.03
N ASP A 82 7.45 8.92 -2.21
CA ASP A 82 8.20 9.26 -1.00
C ASP A 82 7.81 8.42 0.24
N GLY A 83 6.76 7.60 0.14
CA GLY A 83 6.23 6.77 1.23
C GLY A 83 5.61 7.52 2.40
N ARG A 84 5.38 8.84 2.27
CA ARG A 84 4.79 9.69 3.33
C ARG A 84 3.28 9.73 3.28
N ARG A 85 2.72 9.44 2.12
CA ARG A 85 1.27 9.42 1.88
C ARG A 85 0.85 8.04 1.40
N PHE A 86 -0.40 7.74 1.64
CA PHE A 86 -1.00 6.50 1.21
C PHE A 86 -2.41 6.79 0.72
N LEU A 87 -2.79 6.21 -0.38
CA LEU A 87 -4.15 6.27 -0.93
C LEU A 87 -4.80 4.92 -0.80
N SER A 88 -6.04 4.90 -0.36
CA SER A 88 -6.91 3.74 -0.39
C SER A 88 -8.23 4.10 -1.03
N MET A 89 -8.80 3.18 -1.78
CA MET A 89 -10.06 3.35 -2.49
C MET A 89 -11.05 2.27 -2.09
N SER A 90 -12.30 2.65 -1.90
CA SER A 90 -13.45 1.77 -1.91
C SER A 90 -14.34 2.13 -3.09
N LEU A 91 -14.48 1.20 -4.03
CA LEU A 91 -15.32 1.41 -5.21
C LEU A 91 -16.80 1.45 -4.83
N ASP A 92 -17.22 0.64 -3.86
CA ASP A 92 -18.60 0.60 -3.37
C ASP A 92 -19.02 1.92 -2.71
N GLU A 93 -18.09 2.61 -2.07
CA GLU A 93 -18.32 3.93 -1.48
C GLU A 93 -18.08 5.08 -2.48
N GLN A 94 -17.42 4.80 -3.59
CA GLN A 94 -16.93 5.80 -4.55
C GLN A 94 -16.06 6.88 -3.90
N VAL A 95 -15.19 6.47 -2.97
CA VAL A 95 -14.28 7.38 -2.28
C VAL A 95 -12.84 6.89 -2.32
N VAL A 96 -11.93 7.85 -2.35
CA VAL A 96 -10.51 7.66 -2.08
C VAL A 96 -10.18 8.37 -0.76
N LEU A 97 -9.48 7.70 0.12
CA LEU A 97 -8.95 8.27 1.35
C LEU A 97 -7.45 8.53 1.16
N LEU A 98 -7.06 9.77 1.39
CA LEU A 98 -5.67 10.19 1.41
C LEU A 98 -5.18 10.22 2.86
N TRP A 99 -4.29 9.31 3.20
CA TRP A 99 -3.70 9.16 4.52
C TRP A 99 -2.33 9.84 4.60
N ARG A 100 -2.07 10.51 5.71
CA ARG A 100 -0.73 10.93 6.09
C ARG A 100 -0.09 9.85 6.94
N LEU A 101 0.96 9.24 6.42
CA LEU A 101 1.72 8.26 7.17
C LEU A 101 2.79 8.98 7.97
N HIS A 102 2.71 8.85 9.28
CA HIS A 102 3.76 9.34 10.16
C HIS A 102 4.91 8.32 10.09
N GLY A 103 6.07 8.78 9.74
CA GLY A 103 7.26 7.95 9.56
C GLY A 103 8.46 8.62 10.18
N GLY A 104 8.54 8.65 11.50
CA GLY A 104 9.69 9.14 12.23
C GLY A 104 10.06 8.19 13.36
N PHE A 105 11.34 8.17 13.71
CA PHE A 105 11.88 7.44 14.86
C PHE A 105 11.10 7.70 16.15
N MET A 106 10.46 8.86 16.27
CA MET A 106 9.65 9.24 17.43
C MET A 106 8.28 8.52 17.50
N ASP A 107 7.76 8.02 16.38
CA ASP A 107 6.49 7.27 16.38
C ASP A 107 6.66 5.84 16.91
N MET A 108 7.88 5.33 16.94
CA MET A 108 8.23 4.01 17.49
C MET A 108 8.03 3.93 19.01
N PHE A 109 7.99 5.08 19.68
CA PHE A 109 7.79 5.20 21.14
C PHE A 109 6.37 5.60 21.55
N ARG A 110 5.47 5.81 20.56
CA ARG A 110 4.05 6.04 20.88
C ARG A 110 3.34 4.72 21.12
N PRO A 111 2.54 4.61 22.19
CA PRO A 111 1.72 3.42 22.40
C PRO A 111 0.78 3.21 21.21
N THR A 112 0.71 2.00 20.70
CA THR A 112 -0.01 1.58 19.49
C THR A 112 -1.52 1.86 19.51
N SER A 113 -2.07 2.27 20.65
CA SER A 113 -3.50 2.59 20.84
C SER A 113 -3.89 4.04 20.55
N ALA A 114 -2.94 4.93 20.20
CA ALA A 114 -3.23 6.37 20.14
C ALA A 114 -2.89 7.07 18.81
N THR A 115 -2.43 6.36 17.79
CA THR A 115 -2.18 6.96 16.48
C THR A 115 -3.46 6.96 15.63
N THR A 116 -4.30 7.96 15.83
CA THR A 116 -5.36 8.28 14.88
C THR A 116 -4.69 8.84 13.63
N HIS A 117 -4.52 8.00 12.62
CA HIS A 117 -4.04 8.48 11.32
C HIS A 117 -5.11 9.38 10.71
N THR A 118 -4.72 10.61 10.39
CA THR A 118 -5.62 11.55 9.72
C THR A 118 -5.70 11.23 8.24
N TYR A 119 -6.90 11.31 7.68
CA TYR A 119 -7.13 11.17 6.25
C TYR A 119 -8.02 12.30 5.72
N ARG A 120 -7.92 12.53 4.41
CA ARG A 120 -8.82 13.39 3.66
C ARG A 120 -9.65 12.52 2.71
N THR A 121 -10.95 12.71 2.71
CA THR A 121 -11.87 12.03 1.78
C THR A 121 -11.93 12.75 0.46
N ILE A 122 -11.84 12.00 -0.63
CA ILE A 122 -12.00 12.47 -2.01
C ILE A 122 -13.14 11.66 -2.61
N GLU A 123 -14.24 12.31 -2.92
CA GLU A 123 -15.39 11.67 -3.57
C GLU A 123 -15.11 11.46 -5.05
N LEU A 124 -15.47 10.29 -5.56
CA LEU A 124 -15.35 9.92 -6.96
C LEU A 124 -16.73 9.97 -7.61
N HIS A 125 -16.83 10.71 -8.71
CA HIS A 125 -18.07 10.79 -9.49
C HIS A 125 -17.94 9.87 -10.72
N LEU A 126 -18.03 8.57 -10.50
CA LEU A 126 -17.71 7.55 -11.50
C LEU A 126 -18.86 7.19 -12.43
N GLY A 127 -20.11 7.59 -12.09
CA GLY A 127 -21.28 7.23 -12.89
C GLY A 127 -21.38 5.72 -13.16
N ALA A 128 -21.58 5.34 -14.41
CA ALA A 128 -21.68 3.94 -14.83
C ALA A 128 -20.37 3.14 -14.67
N ALA A 129 -19.22 3.79 -14.56
CA ALA A 129 -17.93 3.12 -14.34
C ALA A 129 -17.82 2.44 -12.96
N ALA A 130 -18.68 2.83 -12.00
CA ALA A 130 -18.75 2.20 -10.69
C ALA A 130 -19.39 0.81 -10.67
N GLN A 131 -19.98 0.36 -11.78
CA GLN A 131 -20.67 -0.93 -11.89
C GLN A 131 -19.75 -2.05 -12.38
N LEU A 132 -18.48 -1.99 -12.07
CA LEU A 132 -17.54 -3.04 -12.38
C LEU A 132 -17.82 -4.27 -11.50
N SER A 133 -17.75 -5.46 -12.09
CA SER A 133 -17.74 -6.70 -11.31
C SER A 133 -16.48 -6.76 -10.44
N PRO A 134 -16.45 -7.54 -9.34
CA PRO A 134 -15.24 -7.70 -8.53
C PRO A 134 -14.02 -8.15 -9.35
N ILE A 135 -14.23 -8.99 -10.36
CA ILE A 135 -13.16 -9.48 -11.24
C ILE A 135 -12.66 -8.37 -12.16
N ASP A 136 -13.57 -7.54 -12.69
CA ASP A 136 -13.20 -6.40 -13.53
C ASP A 136 -12.49 -5.32 -12.71
N THR A 137 -12.88 -5.13 -11.46
CA THR A 137 -12.18 -4.24 -10.52
C THR A 137 -10.73 -4.67 -10.34
N LEU A 138 -10.45 -5.95 -10.14
CA LEU A 138 -9.10 -6.48 -10.01
C LEU A 138 -8.22 -6.24 -11.25
N ARG A 139 -8.82 -6.20 -12.44
CA ARG A 139 -8.11 -6.06 -13.71
C ARG A 139 -7.96 -4.62 -14.18
N HIS A 140 -8.86 -3.74 -13.76
CA HIS A 140 -9.04 -2.42 -14.38
C HIS A 140 -8.88 -1.26 -13.41
N VAL A 141 -8.45 -1.51 -12.18
CA VAL A 141 -8.10 -0.44 -11.23
C VAL A 141 -6.59 -0.29 -11.16
N SER A 142 -6.12 0.92 -11.37
CA SER A 142 -4.70 1.24 -11.32
C SER A 142 -4.46 2.62 -10.72
N PHE A 143 -3.34 2.76 -10.04
CA PHE A 143 -2.81 4.06 -9.61
C PHE A 143 -1.50 4.32 -10.34
N GLU A 144 -1.39 5.47 -10.97
CA GLU A 144 -0.17 5.94 -11.63
C GLU A 144 0.23 7.29 -11.03
N TRP A 145 1.31 7.30 -10.29
CA TRP A 145 1.87 8.53 -9.73
C TRP A 145 2.64 9.29 -10.80
N HIS A 146 2.28 10.55 -11.02
CA HIS A 146 3.04 11.45 -11.90
C HIS A 146 4.17 12.12 -11.12
N ASP A 147 3.88 12.50 -9.87
CA ASP A 147 4.81 13.08 -8.92
C ASP A 147 4.32 12.83 -7.48
N GLU A 148 4.95 13.44 -6.48
CA GLU A 148 4.56 13.29 -5.08
C GLU A 148 3.19 13.95 -4.73
N HIS A 149 2.64 14.74 -5.65
CA HIS A 149 1.45 15.56 -5.41
C HIS A 149 0.28 15.22 -6.35
N SER A 150 0.51 14.39 -7.34
CA SER A 150 -0.52 14.02 -8.32
C SER A 150 -0.48 12.55 -8.68
N VAL A 151 -1.65 11.93 -8.67
CA VAL A 151 -1.85 10.54 -9.03
C VAL A 151 -3.02 10.42 -9.99
N ARG A 152 -2.85 9.61 -11.03
CA ARG A 152 -3.94 9.20 -11.91
C ARG A 152 -4.53 7.89 -11.40
N LEU A 153 -5.82 7.89 -11.14
CA LEU A 153 -6.60 6.71 -10.83
C LEU A 153 -7.29 6.24 -12.11
N GLY A 154 -7.01 5.02 -12.54
CA GLY A 154 -7.70 4.34 -13.63
C GLY A 154 -8.76 3.39 -13.08
N ILE A 155 -9.98 3.44 -13.62
CA ILE A 155 -11.08 2.54 -13.28
C ILE A 155 -11.76 2.14 -14.59
N GLY A 156 -11.50 0.93 -15.06
CA GLY A 156 -11.94 0.50 -16.38
C GLY A 156 -11.37 1.40 -17.48
N HIS A 157 -12.23 2.07 -18.22
CA HIS A 157 -11.85 3.05 -19.26
C HIS A 157 -11.84 4.51 -18.74
N ALA A 158 -12.27 4.74 -17.50
CA ALA A 158 -12.28 6.05 -16.90
C ALA A 158 -10.96 6.36 -16.19
N HIS A 159 -10.55 7.64 -16.25
CA HIS A 159 -9.38 8.13 -15.54
C HIS A 159 -9.75 9.36 -14.72
N VAL A 160 -9.30 9.41 -13.48
CA VAL A 160 -9.49 10.53 -12.57
C VAL A 160 -8.13 10.97 -12.05
N ASN A 161 -7.82 12.28 -12.22
CA ASN A 161 -6.61 12.84 -11.62
C ASN A 161 -6.93 13.31 -10.20
N VAL A 162 -6.17 12.84 -9.25
CA VAL A 162 -6.32 13.16 -7.83
C VAL A 162 -5.14 14.00 -7.39
N GLY A 163 -5.42 15.24 -7.00
CA GLY A 163 -4.45 16.12 -6.36
C GLY A 163 -4.20 15.71 -4.91
N VAL A 164 -2.96 15.50 -4.57
CA VAL A 164 -2.49 15.01 -3.26
C VAL A 164 -1.71 16.13 -2.57
N VAL A 165 -2.39 17.21 -2.21
CA VAL A 165 -1.78 18.36 -1.52
C VAL A 165 -2.14 18.36 -0.04
#